data_987bceae9f6d803ee2cbc16c9f307b4c
#
_entry.id   987bceae9f6d803ee2cbc16c9f307b4c
#
_cell.length_a   1.000
_cell.length_b   1.000
_cell.length_c   1.000
_cell.angle_alpha   90.00
_cell.angle_beta   90.00
_cell.angle_gamma   90.00
#
_symmetry.space_group_name_H-M   'P 1'
#
loop_
_entity.id
_entity.type
_entity.pdbx_description
1 polymer ?
#
loop_
_entity_poly.entity_id
_entity_poly.type
_entity_poly.pdbx_seq_one_letter_code
_entity_poly.pdbx_strand_id
1 'polypeptide(L)'
;MEKTSYYLGIDLDNDNAVISYFQLNMKEPETVSTVAGSEVYQIPLILAKKHGIGQWFIGEEAKKMALIQNEDVIGHLLDNALAKKQVTVENIVYEAEELFALYIKKLLLLASRLGNPGLPDCLVITVEALSRELTELFGKVAEDLGLGRSQLILQDRKESFYYFVYNQKQELWLHDIFLFDCRGDEVRCCATVRDTRTVPQMVTITEEVHALDGIHKDESFYKILLDSFHGHI
;
A
#
# COMPACT_ATOMS: atom_id res chain seq x y z
N MET A 1 21.18 10.13 22.06
CA MET A 1 20.77 8.97 21.25
C MET A 1 20.90 9.40 19.81
N GLU A 2 21.70 8.71 19.01
CA GLU A 2 21.74 8.97 17.58
C GLU A 2 20.36 8.63 17.00
N LYS A 3 19.82 9.54 16.19
CA LYS A 3 18.55 9.33 15.49
C LYS A 3 18.80 8.25 14.43
N THR A 4 18.28 7.06 14.62
CA THR A 4 18.34 6.00 13.62
C THR A 4 17.39 6.36 12.49
N SER A 5 17.88 6.39 11.25
CA SER A 5 17.04 6.66 10.09
C SER A 5 15.93 5.61 9.95
N TYR A 6 14.73 6.10 9.70
CA TYR A 6 13.49 5.34 9.71
C TYR A 6 12.71 5.58 8.42
N TYR A 7 12.37 4.50 7.73
CA TYR A 7 11.72 4.50 6.44
C TYR A 7 10.40 3.72 6.53
N LEU A 8 9.37 4.23 5.88
CA LEU A 8 8.08 3.55 5.77
C LEU A 8 7.70 3.31 4.33
N GLY A 9 7.13 2.15 4.05
CA GLY A 9 6.47 1.81 2.81
C GLY A 9 4.98 1.54 3.05
N ILE A 10 4.11 2.10 2.22
CA ILE A 10 2.69 1.81 2.18
C ILE A 10 2.35 1.33 0.78
N ASP A 11 1.90 0.08 0.64
CA ASP A 11 1.25 -0.41 -0.57
C ASP A 11 -0.25 -0.21 -0.42
N LEU A 12 -0.84 0.56 -1.32
CA LEU A 12 -2.22 1.02 -1.24
C LEU A 12 -2.99 0.58 -2.48
N ASP A 13 -4.13 -0.04 -2.26
CA ASP A 13 -5.18 -0.24 -3.27
C ASP A 13 -6.50 0.44 -2.83
N ASN A 14 -7.59 0.22 -3.56
CA ASN A 14 -8.87 0.85 -3.25
C ASN A 14 -9.53 0.31 -1.98
N ASP A 15 -9.17 -0.90 -1.56
CA ASP A 15 -9.82 -1.61 -0.48
C ASP A 15 -8.93 -1.76 0.76
N ASN A 16 -7.61 -1.83 0.58
CA ASN A 16 -6.66 -2.15 1.63
C ASN A 16 -5.37 -1.34 1.54
N ALA A 17 -4.67 -1.28 2.66
CA ALA A 17 -3.29 -0.84 2.75
C ALA A 17 -2.44 -1.90 3.42
N VAL A 18 -1.18 -2.01 3.02
CA VAL A 18 -0.13 -2.77 3.71
C VAL A 18 0.97 -1.81 4.07
N ILE A 19 1.42 -1.84 5.32
CA ILE A 19 2.49 -0.97 5.79
C ILE A 19 3.72 -1.78 6.19
N SER A 20 4.88 -1.36 5.75
CA SER A 20 6.17 -1.93 6.11
C SER A 20 7.11 -0.85 6.61
N TYR A 21 8.02 -1.21 7.48
CA TYR A 21 9.03 -0.29 7.99
C TYR A 21 10.44 -0.88 7.87
N PHE A 22 11.41 0.01 7.77
CA PHE A 22 12.82 -0.33 7.72
C PHE A 22 13.65 0.67 8.52
N GLN A 23 14.64 0.17 9.24
CA GLN A 23 15.67 0.97 9.90
C GLN A 23 17.05 0.48 9.45
N LEU A 24 18.04 1.36 9.41
CA LEU A 24 19.38 1.01 8.92
C LEU A 24 20.10 -0.11 9.71
N ASN A 25 19.65 -0.40 10.93
CA ASN A 25 20.15 -1.52 11.74
C ASN A 25 19.43 -2.85 11.48
N MET A 26 18.38 -2.86 10.66
CA MET A 26 17.66 -4.06 10.26
C MET A 26 18.29 -4.68 9.02
N LYS A 27 18.18 -6.01 8.88
CA LYS A 27 18.64 -6.72 7.69
C LYS A 27 17.63 -6.62 6.55
N GLU A 28 16.35 -6.64 6.88
CA GLU A 28 15.23 -6.66 5.95
C GLU A 28 14.10 -5.79 6.49
N PRO A 29 13.24 -5.22 5.62
CA PRO A 29 12.02 -4.53 6.06
C PRO A 29 11.08 -5.51 6.77
N GLU A 30 10.32 -5.01 7.73
CA GLU A 30 9.26 -5.77 8.40
C GLU A 30 7.89 -5.21 8.02
N THR A 31 6.96 -6.11 7.71
CA THR A 31 5.57 -5.74 7.46
C THR A 31 4.78 -5.76 8.77
N VAL A 32 4.01 -4.71 8.99
CA VAL A 32 3.24 -4.51 10.23
C VAL A 32 2.00 -5.40 10.21
N SER A 33 1.92 -6.36 11.14
CA SER A 33 0.67 -7.09 11.38
C SER A 33 -0.27 -6.26 12.25
N THR A 34 -1.56 -6.25 11.89
CA THR A 34 -2.61 -5.58 12.67
C THR A 34 -3.05 -6.38 13.89
N VAL A 35 -2.73 -7.66 13.92
CA VAL A 35 -3.04 -8.57 15.04
C VAL A 35 -1.75 -9.14 15.59
N ALA A 36 -1.47 -8.86 16.87
CA ALA A 36 -0.26 -9.35 17.51
C ALA A 36 -0.18 -10.88 17.48
N GLY A 37 0.95 -11.40 17.02
CA GLY A 37 1.20 -12.84 16.92
C GLY A 37 0.53 -13.56 15.74
N SER A 38 0.03 -12.81 14.76
CA SER A 38 -0.56 -13.36 13.53
C SER A 38 -0.02 -12.64 12.29
N GLU A 39 -0.25 -13.22 11.13
CA GLU A 39 0.20 -12.68 9.83
C GLU A 39 -0.95 -11.96 9.10
N VAL A 40 -1.60 -11.00 9.78
CA VAL A 40 -2.68 -10.18 9.21
C VAL A 40 -2.10 -8.83 8.82
N TYR A 41 -1.70 -8.68 7.58
CA TYR A 41 -1.00 -7.51 7.07
C TYR A 41 -1.90 -6.51 6.34
N GLN A 42 -3.03 -6.96 5.80
CA GLN A 42 -3.98 -6.09 5.10
C GLN A 42 -4.79 -5.27 6.10
N ILE A 43 -4.80 -3.96 5.88
CA ILE A 43 -5.54 -3.00 6.68
C ILE A 43 -6.64 -2.40 5.81
N PRO A 44 -7.92 -2.75 6.04
CA PRO A 44 -9.02 -2.22 5.24
C PRO A 44 -9.02 -0.69 5.16
N LEU A 45 -9.24 -0.15 3.96
CA LEU A 45 -9.26 1.29 3.67
C LEU A 45 -10.59 1.91 4.08
N ILE A 46 -10.90 1.83 5.37
CA ILE A 46 -12.14 2.29 5.95
C ILE A 46 -11.90 3.08 7.25
N LEU A 47 -12.82 3.99 7.53
CA LEU A 47 -12.90 4.75 8.77
C LEU A 47 -14.24 4.50 9.48
N ALA A 48 -14.23 4.55 10.81
CA ALA A 48 -15.43 4.71 11.61
C ALA A 48 -15.18 5.76 12.70
N LYS A 49 -16.19 6.58 12.98
CA LYS A 49 -16.13 7.59 14.03
C LYS A 49 -16.97 7.13 15.21
N LYS A 50 -16.41 7.14 16.42
CA LYS A 50 -17.17 6.81 17.61
C LYS A 50 -18.19 7.91 17.90
N HIS A 51 -19.46 7.51 18.01
CA HIS A 51 -20.58 8.42 18.19
C HIS A 51 -20.39 9.36 19.40
N GLY A 52 -20.67 10.64 19.21
CA GLY A 52 -20.60 11.66 20.24
C GLY A 52 -19.20 12.08 20.69
N ILE A 53 -18.13 11.45 20.17
CA ILE A 53 -16.76 11.84 20.49
C ILE A 53 -15.90 11.87 19.22
N GLY A 54 -14.84 12.67 19.24
CA GLY A 54 -13.93 12.85 18.10
C GLY A 54 -12.96 11.70 17.87
N GLN A 55 -13.27 10.47 18.30
CA GLN A 55 -12.39 9.32 18.16
C GLN A 55 -12.69 8.57 16.85
N TRP A 56 -11.66 8.38 16.06
CA TRP A 56 -11.72 7.67 14.78
C TRP A 56 -10.94 6.35 14.84
N PHE A 57 -11.46 5.33 14.18
CA PHE A 57 -10.88 4.00 14.02
C PHE A 57 -10.61 3.71 12.55
N ILE A 58 -9.64 2.84 12.26
CA ILE A 58 -9.30 2.39 10.91
C ILE A 58 -9.31 0.87 10.82
N GLY A 59 -9.45 0.36 9.61
CA GLY A 59 -9.28 -1.06 9.30
C GLY A 59 -10.24 -1.95 10.09
N GLU A 60 -9.74 -3.05 10.61
CA GLU A 60 -10.57 -4.02 11.36
C GLU A 60 -11.15 -3.45 12.66
N GLU A 61 -10.49 -2.47 13.29
CA GLU A 61 -11.08 -1.78 14.45
C GLU A 61 -12.32 -0.97 14.04
N ALA A 62 -12.28 -0.31 12.88
CA ALA A 62 -13.44 0.41 12.35
C ALA A 62 -14.61 -0.54 12.06
N LYS A 63 -14.36 -1.70 11.45
CA LYS A 63 -15.40 -2.74 11.24
C LYS A 63 -16.01 -3.22 12.54
N LYS A 64 -15.18 -3.51 13.54
CA LYS A 64 -15.66 -3.96 14.87
C LYS A 64 -16.51 -2.90 15.56
N MET A 65 -16.09 -1.63 15.50
CA MET A 65 -16.84 -0.53 16.11
C MET A 65 -18.20 -0.35 15.44
N ALA A 66 -18.26 -0.42 14.10
CA ALA A 66 -19.50 -0.35 13.36
C ALA A 66 -20.50 -1.47 13.76
N LEU A 67 -20.00 -2.70 13.92
CA LEU A 67 -20.84 -3.84 14.33
C LEU A 67 -21.34 -3.74 15.78
N ILE A 68 -20.52 -3.25 16.72
CA ILE A 68 -20.84 -3.18 18.14
C ILE A 68 -21.74 -1.98 18.46
N GLN A 69 -21.50 -0.84 17.85
CA GLN A 69 -22.12 0.44 18.20
C GLN A 69 -23.11 0.94 17.13
N ASN A 70 -23.33 0.14 16.07
CA ASN A 70 -24.14 0.52 14.89
C ASN A 70 -23.69 1.86 14.29
N GLU A 71 -22.37 2.04 14.19
CA GLU A 71 -21.75 3.26 13.66
C GLU A 71 -21.53 3.15 12.16
N ASP A 72 -21.56 4.30 11.48
CA ASP A 72 -21.35 4.37 10.04
C ASP A 72 -19.87 4.07 9.70
N VAL A 73 -19.65 3.14 8.79
CA VAL A 73 -18.35 2.88 8.17
C VAL A 73 -18.24 3.72 6.91
N ILE A 74 -17.14 4.44 6.80
CA ILE A 74 -16.79 5.23 5.63
C ILE A 74 -15.78 4.42 4.83
N GLY A 75 -16.22 3.87 3.70
CA GLY A 75 -15.37 3.16 2.74
C GLY A 75 -15.05 4.00 1.52
N HIS A 76 -14.37 3.37 0.54
CA HIS A 76 -13.97 4.00 -0.74
C HIS A 76 -13.23 5.33 -0.51
N LEU A 77 -12.37 5.37 0.50
CA LEU A 77 -11.70 6.61 0.93
C LEU A 77 -10.87 7.22 -0.19
N LEU A 78 -10.12 6.40 -0.92
CA LEU A 78 -9.28 6.85 -2.02
C LEU A 78 -10.12 7.39 -3.19
N ASP A 79 -11.12 6.62 -3.65
CA ASP A 79 -11.99 7.03 -4.75
C ASP A 79 -12.78 8.30 -4.42
N ASN A 80 -13.28 8.41 -3.19
CA ASN A 80 -14.01 9.59 -2.75
C ASN A 80 -13.10 10.82 -2.68
N ALA A 81 -11.85 10.65 -2.21
CA ALA A 81 -10.87 11.73 -2.16
C ALA A 81 -10.47 12.19 -3.57
N LEU A 82 -10.20 11.26 -4.50
CA LEU A 82 -9.90 11.58 -5.90
C LEU A 82 -11.06 12.30 -6.60
N ALA A 83 -12.29 11.89 -6.28
CA ALA A 83 -13.51 12.52 -6.80
C ALA A 83 -13.88 13.82 -6.06
N LYS A 84 -13.09 14.24 -5.05
CA LYS A 84 -13.32 15.45 -4.22
C LYS A 84 -14.73 15.51 -3.66
N LYS A 85 -15.23 14.37 -3.17
CA LYS A 85 -16.58 14.27 -2.62
C LYS A 85 -16.64 14.83 -1.20
N GLN A 86 -17.86 15.17 -0.79
CA GLN A 86 -18.17 15.45 0.60
C GLN A 86 -18.83 14.23 1.24
N VAL A 87 -18.45 13.93 2.46
CA VAL A 87 -18.97 12.81 3.26
C VAL A 87 -19.58 13.38 4.55
N THR A 88 -20.82 13.06 4.82
CA THR A 88 -21.50 13.50 6.07
C THR A 88 -21.42 12.40 7.11
N VAL A 89 -20.87 12.73 8.29
CA VAL A 89 -20.78 11.84 9.45
C VAL A 89 -21.33 12.58 10.66
N GLU A 90 -22.32 12.04 11.34
CA GLU A 90 -22.98 12.68 12.50
C GLU A 90 -23.45 14.13 12.22
N ASN A 91 -24.02 14.38 11.05
CA ASN A 91 -24.44 15.73 10.58
C ASN A 91 -23.28 16.74 10.39
N ILE A 92 -22.03 16.28 10.41
CA ILE A 92 -20.86 17.11 10.09
C ILE A 92 -20.40 16.71 8.68
N VAL A 93 -20.20 17.71 7.83
CA VAL A 93 -19.67 17.51 6.48
C VAL A 93 -18.15 17.56 6.53
N TYR A 94 -17.51 16.54 5.96
CA TYR A 94 -16.06 16.41 5.82
C TYR A 94 -15.71 16.38 4.33
N GLU A 95 -14.60 16.97 3.96
CA GLU A 95 -13.99 16.73 2.65
C GLU A 95 -13.37 15.32 2.66
N ALA A 96 -13.61 14.55 1.60
CA ALA A 96 -13.07 13.18 1.52
C ALA A 96 -11.53 13.16 1.52
N GLU A 97 -10.87 14.20 1.00
CA GLU A 97 -9.42 14.35 1.08
C GLU A 97 -8.92 14.42 2.54
N GLU A 98 -9.66 15.12 3.43
CA GLU A 98 -9.33 15.21 4.87
C GLU A 98 -9.49 13.86 5.57
N LEU A 99 -10.54 13.10 5.22
CA LEU A 99 -10.76 11.76 5.77
C LEU A 99 -9.67 10.79 5.30
N PHE A 100 -9.27 10.88 4.04
CA PHE A 100 -8.18 10.08 3.52
C PHE A 100 -6.84 10.43 4.19
N ALA A 101 -6.53 11.72 4.37
CA ALA A 101 -5.36 12.17 5.10
C ALA A 101 -5.36 11.67 6.56
N LEU A 102 -6.54 11.69 7.21
CA LEU A 102 -6.71 11.14 8.56
C LEU A 102 -6.41 9.64 8.61
N TYR A 103 -6.87 8.86 7.60
CA TYR A 103 -6.57 7.45 7.49
C TYR A 103 -5.04 7.21 7.38
N ILE A 104 -4.36 7.89 6.46
CA ILE A 104 -2.90 7.79 6.30
C ILE A 104 -2.19 8.16 7.60
N LYS A 105 -2.58 9.25 8.27
CA LYS A 105 -2.03 9.63 9.57
C LYS A 105 -2.15 8.51 10.61
N LYS A 106 -3.28 7.82 10.64
CA LYS A 106 -3.48 6.69 11.56
C LYS A 106 -2.66 5.47 11.18
N LEU A 107 -2.43 5.19 9.89
CA LEU A 107 -1.49 4.17 9.46
C LEU A 107 -0.07 4.46 9.95
N LEU A 108 0.40 5.70 9.82
CA LEU A 108 1.73 6.09 10.34
C LEU A 108 1.82 5.90 11.85
N LEU A 109 0.74 6.16 12.59
CA LEU A 109 0.68 5.92 14.04
C LEU A 109 0.74 4.44 14.40
N LEU A 110 0.23 3.53 13.58
CA LEU A 110 0.40 2.09 13.80
C LEU A 110 1.88 1.70 13.73
N ALA A 111 2.60 2.18 12.72
CA ALA A 111 4.03 1.93 12.59
C ALA A 111 4.84 2.56 13.74
N SER A 112 4.45 3.72 14.24
CA SER A 112 5.15 4.40 15.35
C SER A 112 5.07 3.63 16.67
N ARG A 113 4.06 2.78 16.86
CA ARG A 113 3.94 1.89 18.04
C ARG A 113 5.06 0.83 18.10
N LEU A 114 5.76 0.60 16.99
CA LEU A 114 6.88 -0.35 16.91
C LEU A 114 8.22 0.26 17.41
N GLY A 115 8.16 1.38 18.11
CA GLY A 115 9.33 1.97 18.78
C GLY A 115 9.97 3.17 18.07
N ASN A 116 9.34 3.69 17.02
CA ASN A 116 9.82 4.86 16.26
C ASN A 116 8.85 6.04 16.37
N PRO A 117 8.93 6.85 17.45
CA PRO A 117 8.09 8.03 17.58
C PRO A 117 8.53 9.09 16.56
N GLY A 118 7.58 9.57 15.77
CA GLY A 118 7.79 10.69 14.84
C GLY A 118 7.50 10.35 13.39
N LEU A 119 7.76 11.32 12.52
CA LEU A 119 7.63 11.16 11.08
C LEU A 119 8.82 10.36 10.52
N PRO A 120 8.62 9.54 9.50
CA PRO A 120 9.70 8.82 8.84
C PRO A 120 10.66 9.81 8.12
N ASP A 121 11.90 9.42 7.97
CA ASP A 121 12.85 10.17 7.15
C ASP A 121 12.47 10.08 5.66
N CYS A 122 11.80 9.00 5.26
CA CYS A 122 11.18 8.85 3.94
C CYS A 122 9.94 7.95 4.05
N LEU A 123 8.87 8.37 3.38
CA LEU A 123 7.63 7.64 3.17
C LEU A 123 7.51 7.29 1.69
N VAL A 124 7.51 6.01 1.37
CA VAL A 124 7.23 5.50 0.02
C VAL A 124 5.78 5.03 -0.03
N ILE A 125 5.01 5.56 -0.95
CA ILE A 125 3.63 5.09 -1.20
C ILE A 125 3.60 4.46 -2.58
N THR A 126 3.21 3.20 -2.60
CA THR A 126 3.02 2.41 -3.83
C THR A 126 1.53 2.32 -4.12
N VAL A 127 1.16 2.62 -5.36
CA VAL A 127 -0.19 2.51 -5.91
C VAL A 127 -0.14 1.67 -7.19
N GLU A 128 -1.29 1.23 -7.69
CA GLU A 128 -1.33 0.41 -8.90
C GLU A 128 -0.70 1.12 -10.11
N ALA A 129 -1.14 2.36 -10.36
CA ALA A 129 -0.61 3.22 -11.41
C ALA A 129 -0.64 4.67 -10.95
N LEU A 130 0.43 5.41 -11.21
CA LEU A 130 0.49 6.83 -10.88
C LEU A 130 -0.37 7.65 -11.84
N SER A 131 -1.15 8.58 -11.28
CA SER A 131 -1.85 9.62 -12.01
C SER A 131 -1.48 11.00 -11.47
N ARG A 132 -1.85 12.03 -12.22
CA ARG A 132 -1.67 13.41 -11.77
C ARG A 132 -2.51 13.70 -10.53
N GLU A 133 -3.76 13.23 -10.52
CA GLU A 133 -4.70 13.41 -9.43
C GLU A 133 -4.19 12.74 -8.14
N LEU A 134 -3.66 11.51 -8.24
CA LEU A 134 -3.01 10.84 -7.13
C LEU A 134 -1.80 11.61 -6.61
N THR A 135 -0.96 12.11 -7.50
CA THR A 135 0.21 12.91 -7.12
C THR A 135 -0.19 14.19 -6.38
N GLU A 136 -1.23 14.88 -6.85
CA GLU A 136 -1.77 16.08 -6.19
C GLU A 136 -2.38 15.74 -4.81
N LEU A 137 -3.15 14.65 -4.71
CA LEU A 137 -3.76 14.19 -3.45
C LEU A 137 -2.68 13.88 -2.41
N PHE A 138 -1.71 13.03 -2.77
CA PHE A 138 -0.65 12.68 -1.82
C PHE A 138 0.28 13.85 -1.48
N GLY A 139 0.45 14.80 -2.39
CA GLY A 139 1.14 16.06 -2.09
C GLY A 139 0.47 16.84 -0.96
N LYS A 140 -0.86 16.96 -1.00
CA LYS A 140 -1.65 17.59 0.09
C LYS A 140 -1.57 16.77 1.39
N VAL A 141 -1.74 15.44 1.30
CA VAL A 141 -1.61 14.55 2.46
C VAL A 141 -0.24 14.71 3.13
N ALA A 142 0.84 14.80 2.37
CA ALA A 142 2.18 15.02 2.90
C ALA A 142 2.30 16.38 3.62
N GLU A 143 1.74 17.44 3.05
CA GLU A 143 1.69 18.77 3.67
C GLU A 143 0.93 18.74 5.00
N ASP A 144 -0.25 18.11 5.04
CA ASP A 144 -1.07 17.94 6.25
C ASP A 144 -0.38 17.11 7.33
N LEU A 145 0.47 16.17 6.94
CA LEU A 145 1.27 15.34 7.84
C LEU A 145 2.56 16.05 8.31
N GLY A 146 2.92 17.17 7.70
CA GLY A 146 4.18 17.88 7.98
C GLY A 146 5.40 17.21 7.36
N LEU A 147 5.22 16.39 6.31
CA LEU A 147 6.31 15.78 5.54
C LEU A 147 6.83 16.77 4.51
N GLY A 148 8.15 16.91 4.43
CA GLY A 148 8.79 17.66 3.36
C GLY A 148 8.67 16.94 2.01
N ARG A 149 8.72 17.68 0.91
CA ARG A 149 8.61 17.09 -0.44
C ARG A 149 9.65 16.00 -0.75
N SER A 150 10.85 16.10 -0.17
CA SER A 150 11.90 15.09 -0.31
C SER A 150 11.69 13.85 0.56
N GLN A 151 10.71 13.88 1.45
CA GLN A 151 10.39 12.76 2.34
C GLN A 151 9.27 11.87 1.80
N LEU A 152 8.56 12.30 0.75
CA LEU A 152 7.53 11.49 0.09
C LEU A 152 8.01 11.04 -1.28
N ILE A 153 7.95 9.73 -1.52
CA ILE A 153 8.17 9.09 -2.80
C ILE A 153 6.89 8.38 -3.20
N LEU A 154 6.41 8.64 -4.40
CA LEU A 154 5.29 7.93 -5.00
C LEU A 154 5.83 7.03 -6.09
N GLN A 155 5.40 5.78 -6.09
CA GLN A 155 5.79 4.77 -7.06
C GLN A 155 4.57 4.03 -7.56
N ASP A 156 4.59 3.59 -8.81
CA ASP A 156 3.69 2.53 -9.22
C ASP A 156 4.20 1.16 -8.73
N ARG A 157 3.31 0.18 -8.71
CA ARG A 157 3.60 -1.14 -8.16
C ARG A 157 4.69 -1.88 -8.97
N LYS A 158 4.73 -1.67 -10.29
CA LYS A 158 5.76 -2.26 -11.15
C LYS A 158 7.14 -1.68 -10.81
N GLU A 159 7.22 -0.37 -10.61
CA GLU A 159 8.48 0.29 -10.22
C GLU A 159 8.98 -0.23 -8.87
N SER A 160 8.09 -0.33 -7.87
CA SER A 160 8.44 -0.91 -6.56
C SER A 160 8.93 -2.34 -6.66
N PHE A 161 8.30 -3.15 -7.53
CA PHE A 161 8.73 -4.51 -7.80
C PHE A 161 10.12 -4.54 -8.47
N TYR A 162 10.40 -3.64 -9.41
CA TYR A 162 11.71 -3.56 -10.07
C TYR A 162 12.82 -3.25 -9.07
N TYR A 163 12.59 -2.33 -8.12
CA TYR A 163 13.55 -2.05 -7.06
C TYR A 163 13.77 -3.27 -6.16
N PHE A 164 12.70 -4.01 -5.83
CA PHE A 164 12.81 -5.24 -5.08
C PHE A 164 13.70 -6.27 -5.82
N VAL A 165 13.41 -6.55 -7.08
CA VAL A 165 14.16 -7.53 -7.89
C VAL A 165 15.61 -7.09 -8.07
N TYR A 166 15.85 -5.81 -8.34
CA TYR A 166 17.20 -5.27 -8.53
C TYR A 166 18.09 -5.42 -7.29
N ASN A 167 17.48 -5.42 -6.10
CA ASN A 167 18.20 -5.65 -4.84
C ASN A 167 18.40 -7.13 -4.50
N GLN A 168 17.85 -8.06 -5.30
CA GLN A 168 18.12 -9.48 -5.16
C GLN A 168 19.48 -9.86 -5.78
N LYS A 169 19.86 -11.14 -5.63
CA LYS A 169 21.06 -11.67 -6.28
C LYS A 169 21.01 -11.44 -7.79
N GLN A 170 22.13 -11.03 -8.35
CA GLN A 170 22.23 -10.65 -9.76
C GLN A 170 21.75 -11.74 -10.72
N GLU A 171 21.93 -13.01 -10.38
CA GLU A 171 21.49 -14.14 -11.19
C GLU A 171 19.97 -14.15 -11.40
N LEU A 172 19.19 -13.55 -10.50
CA LEU A 172 17.72 -13.52 -10.56
C LEU A 172 17.18 -12.47 -11.54
N TRP A 173 17.99 -11.48 -11.95
CA TRP A 173 17.52 -10.38 -12.80
C TRP A 173 18.41 -10.08 -14.03
N LEU A 174 19.37 -10.96 -14.31
CA LEU A 174 20.18 -10.88 -15.55
C LEU A 174 19.42 -11.30 -16.81
N HIS A 175 18.35 -12.06 -16.64
CA HIS A 175 17.50 -12.59 -17.72
C HIS A 175 16.14 -11.87 -17.72
N ASP A 176 15.30 -12.23 -18.68
CA ASP A 176 13.91 -11.78 -18.71
C ASP A 176 13.18 -12.21 -17.44
N ILE A 177 12.38 -11.29 -16.88
CA ILE A 177 11.66 -11.51 -15.64
C ILE A 177 10.17 -11.41 -15.92
N PHE A 178 9.42 -12.36 -15.37
CA PHE A 178 7.96 -12.33 -15.40
C PHE A 178 7.44 -11.98 -14.00
N LEU A 179 6.64 -10.92 -13.93
CA LEU A 179 5.92 -10.51 -12.72
C LEU A 179 4.48 -10.99 -12.84
N PHE A 180 3.98 -11.62 -11.79
CA PHE A 180 2.58 -11.97 -11.59
C PHE A 180 2.09 -11.27 -10.34
N ASP A 181 1.22 -10.28 -10.51
CA ASP A 181 0.54 -9.60 -9.42
C ASP A 181 -0.90 -10.11 -9.34
N CYS A 182 -1.20 -10.93 -8.32
CA CYS A 182 -2.51 -11.54 -8.09
C CYS A 182 -3.24 -10.75 -7.01
N ARG A 183 -4.19 -9.89 -7.41
CA ARG A 183 -4.96 -9.06 -6.48
C ARG A 183 -6.45 -9.12 -6.79
N GLY A 184 -7.27 -9.12 -5.73
CA GLY A 184 -8.70 -9.24 -5.90
C GLY A 184 -9.03 -10.41 -6.83
N ASP A 185 -9.80 -10.19 -7.87
CA ASP A 185 -10.20 -11.19 -8.86
C ASP A 185 -9.43 -11.05 -10.19
N GLU A 186 -8.23 -10.48 -10.15
CA GLU A 186 -7.37 -10.29 -11.32
C GLU A 186 -5.96 -10.81 -11.10
N VAL A 187 -5.31 -11.22 -12.18
CA VAL A 187 -3.87 -11.41 -12.26
C VAL A 187 -3.31 -10.52 -13.36
N ARG A 188 -2.32 -9.73 -13.02
CA ARG A 188 -1.54 -8.92 -13.95
C ARG A 188 -0.23 -9.63 -14.24
N CYS A 189 0.00 -9.92 -15.51
CA CYS A 189 1.20 -10.58 -16.00
C CYS A 189 2.06 -9.57 -16.74
N CYS A 190 3.30 -9.35 -16.30
CA CYS A 190 4.24 -8.44 -16.96
C CYS A 190 5.50 -9.19 -17.36
N ALA A 191 5.93 -9.05 -18.61
CA ALA A 191 7.26 -9.42 -19.03
C ALA A 191 8.18 -8.20 -18.97
N THR A 192 9.33 -8.33 -18.33
CA THR A 192 10.29 -7.25 -18.14
C THR A 192 11.66 -7.66 -18.63
N VAL A 193 12.40 -6.70 -19.16
CA VAL A 193 13.78 -6.88 -19.60
C VAL A 193 14.67 -5.85 -18.95
N ARG A 194 15.96 -6.17 -18.90
CA ARG A 194 16.96 -5.23 -18.42
C ARG A 194 17.17 -4.11 -19.46
N ASP A 195 17.06 -2.86 -19.01
CA ASP A 195 17.47 -1.69 -19.78
C ASP A 195 18.41 -0.81 -18.94
N THR A 196 19.66 -0.72 -19.36
CA THR A 196 20.70 0.06 -18.66
C THR A 196 20.51 1.57 -18.74
N ARG A 197 19.57 2.04 -19.56
CA ARG A 197 19.24 3.47 -19.74
C ARG A 197 18.20 3.98 -18.76
N THR A 198 17.55 3.08 -18.02
CA THR A 198 16.50 3.41 -17.04
C THR A 198 16.99 3.27 -15.61
N VAL A 199 16.26 3.87 -14.69
CA VAL A 199 16.45 3.69 -13.24
C VAL A 199 15.06 3.40 -12.63
N PRO A 200 14.85 2.20 -12.07
CA PRO A 200 15.78 1.05 -12.06
C PRO A 200 16.03 0.50 -13.47
N GLN A 201 17.10 -0.32 -13.65
CA GLN A 201 17.54 -0.81 -14.97
C GLN A 201 16.61 -1.92 -15.51
N MET A 202 15.31 -1.69 -15.52
CA MET A 202 14.27 -2.63 -15.96
C MET A 202 13.14 -1.88 -16.65
N VAL A 203 12.57 -2.49 -17.68
CA VAL A 203 11.40 -1.98 -18.38
C VAL A 203 10.42 -3.11 -18.68
N THR A 204 9.12 -2.82 -18.58
CA THR A 204 8.07 -3.74 -19.04
C THR A 204 7.97 -3.67 -20.55
N ILE A 205 8.02 -4.84 -21.21
CA ILE A 205 7.85 -4.97 -22.67
C ILE A 205 6.46 -5.45 -23.04
N THR A 206 5.79 -6.20 -22.15
CA THR A 206 4.44 -6.72 -22.34
C THR A 206 3.71 -6.74 -21.01
N GLU A 207 2.43 -6.41 -21.04
CA GLU A 207 1.55 -6.45 -19.89
C GLU A 207 0.18 -6.96 -20.30
N GLU A 208 -0.35 -7.93 -19.56
CA GLU A 208 -1.68 -8.50 -19.74
C GLU A 208 -2.39 -8.58 -18.38
N VAL A 209 -3.69 -8.33 -18.39
CA VAL A 209 -4.54 -8.46 -17.20
C VAL A 209 -5.63 -9.49 -17.48
N HIS A 210 -5.74 -10.47 -16.59
CA HIS A 210 -6.72 -11.56 -16.71
C HIS A 210 -7.62 -11.58 -15.49
N ALA A 211 -8.92 -11.69 -15.69
CA ALA A 211 -9.88 -11.93 -14.61
C ALA A 211 -9.73 -13.36 -14.09
N LEU A 212 -9.81 -13.50 -12.78
CA LEU A 212 -9.72 -14.78 -12.06
C LEU A 212 -11.09 -15.22 -11.53
N ASP A 213 -12.16 -14.93 -12.24
CA ASP A 213 -13.53 -15.21 -11.82
C ASP A 213 -13.72 -16.67 -11.39
N GLY A 214 -14.07 -16.85 -10.11
CA GLY A 214 -14.32 -18.17 -9.53
C GLY A 214 -13.10 -19.04 -9.28
N ILE A 215 -11.88 -18.53 -9.45
CA ILE A 215 -10.65 -19.27 -9.16
C ILE A 215 -10.24 -19.02 -7.71
N HIS A 216 -10.18 -20.08 -6.91
CA HIS A 216 -9.62 -20.01 -5.57
C HIS A 216 -8.10 -19.88 -5.63
N LYS A 217 -7.57 -18.85 -5.00
CA LYS A 217 -6.12 -18.59 -4.87
C LYS A 217 -5.54 -19.35 -3.69
N ASP A 218 -5.59 -20.66 -3.75
CA ASP A 218 -4.93 -21.56 -2.79
C ASP A 218 -3.50 -21.92 -3.25
N GLU A 219 -2.80 -22.70 -2.46
CA GLU A 219 -1.45 -23.17 -2.80
C GLU A 219 -1.39 -23.89 -4.14
N SER A 220 -2.48 -24.57 -4.56
CA SER A 220 -2.53 -25.29 -5.82
C SER A 220 -2.56 -24.32 -7.02
N PHE A 221 -3.24 -23.18 -6.90
CA PHE A 221 -3.25 -22.13 -7.92
C PHE A 221 -1.85 -21.57 -8.16
N TYR A 222 -1.13 -21.21 -7.10
CA TYR A 222 0.24 -20.69 -7.23
C TYR A 222 1.21 -21.72 -7.79
N LYS A 223 1.01 -23.01 -7.42
CA LYS A 223 1.80 -24.10 -7.97
C LYS A 223 1.54 -24.29 -9.47
N ILE A 224 0.29 -24.25 -9.92
CA ILE A 224 -0.08 -24.33 -11.34
C ILE A 224 0.54 -23.18 -12.12
N LEU A 225 0.48 -21.95 -11.58
CA LEU A 225 1.15 -20.79 -12.17
C LEU A 225 2.64 -21.05 -12.35
N LEU A 226 3.34 -21.46 -11.32
CA LEU A 226 4.77 -21.76 -11.36
C LEU A 226 5.10 -22.87 -12.34
N ASP A 227 4.35 -23.99 -12.33
CA ASP A 227 4.54 -25.13 -13.21
C ASP A 227 4.29 -24.80 -14.69
N SER A 228 3.32 -23.89 -14.97
CA SER A 228 3.04 -23.37 -16.32
C SER A 228 4.23 -22.60 -16.88
N PHE A 229 5.00 -21.93 -16.02
CA PHE A 229 6.19 -21.18 -16.42
C PHE A 229 7.40 -22.05 -16.69
N HIS A 230 7.63 -23.09 -15.87
CA HIS A 230 8.75 -24.02 -16.09
C HIS A 230 8.62 -24.82 -17.39
N GLY A 231 7.43 -24.85 -18.00
CA GLY A 231 7.20 -25.48 -19.31
C GLY A 231 7.50 -24.59 -20.52
N HIS A 232 7.77 -23.30 -20.30
CA HIS A 232 8.01 -22.30 -21.36
C HIS A 232 9.44 -21.70 -21.38
N ILE A 233 10.31 -22.19 -20.49
CA ILE A 233 11.75 -21.86 -20.45
C ILE A 233 12.54 -23.05 -21.09
#